data_c8f40ac7c6a4f1a5deb8da84541fdb77
#
_entry.id   c8f40ac7c6a4f1a5deb8da84541fdb77
#
_cell.length_a   1.000
_cell.length_b   1.000
_cell.length_c   1.000
_cell.angle_alpha   90.00
_cell.angle_beta   90.00
_cell.angle_gamma   90.00
#
_symmetry.space_group_name_H-M   'P 1'
#
loop_
_entity.id
_entity.type
_entity.pdbx_description
1 polymer ?
#
loop_
_entity_poly.entity_id
_entity_poly.type
_entity_poly.pdbx_seq_one_letter_code
_entity_poly.pdbx_strand_id
1 'polypeptide(L)'
;MLETLVELRGRTIYRVTTEADPAVYYIADKDAGGILVNGPAWSTPLAATLRDAAEPAYLFLPSRFGARDVEAWRGEGAEVLAWEPEVAAIEGSVDTPLNSQVKLTRTIDFLPMSGRTAGSCALRLKNKPGAIFFGPILEPGADGWPTLVLHDDDDSSESRLFGALGLQDVTFDYAFTDTFDPATTRYGPGAGAAVNAAVGAVLEGD
;
A
#
# COMPACT_ATOMS: atom_id res chain seq x y z
N MET A 1 6.81 10.20 13.58
CA MET A 1 8.06 10.69 12.94
C MET A 1 8.07 10.19 11.51
N LEU A 2 8.57 11.01 10.54
CA LEU A 2 8.79 10.55 9.16
C LEU A 2 10.22 10.04 9.00
N GLU A 3 10.35 8.83 8.48
CA GLU A 3 11.61 8.20 8.09
C GLU A 3 11.66 8.09 6.57
N THR A 4 12.63 8.71 5.91
CA THR A 4 12.80 8.60 4.46
C THR A 4 13.24 7.20 4.09
N LEU A 5 12.44 6.48 3.30
CA LEU A 5 12.78 5.15 2.78
C LEU A 5 13.44 5.23 1.41
N VAL A 6 12.88 6.05 0.50
CA VAL A 6 13.42 6.17 -0.86
C VAL A 6 13.05 7.51 -1.49
N GLU A 7 14.00 8.11 -2.21
CA GLU A 7 13.79 9.28 -3.03
C GLU A 7 13.75 8.88 -4.50
N LEU A 8 12.63 9.18 -5.16
CA LEU A 8 12.40 8.92 -6.57
C LEU A 8 12.24 10.26 -7.31
N ARG A 9 12.33 10.23 -8.64
CA ARG A 9 12.14 11.46 -9.41
C ARG A 9 10.73 12.03 -9.24
N GLY A 10 10.63 13.16 -8.54
CA GLY A 10 9.39 13.89 -8.30
C GLY A 10 8.52 13.31 -7.19
N ARG A 11 9.06 12.41 -6.37
CA ARG A 11 8.39 11.89 -5.18
C ARG A 11 9.36 11.35 -4.15
N THR A 12 8.98 11.44 -2.89
CA THR A 12 9.70 10.83 -1.78
C THR A 12 8.75 9.92 -1.02
N ILE A 13 9.21 8.72 -0.70
CA ILE A 13 8.45 7.74 0.08
C ILE A 13 9.01 7.73 1.49
N TYR A 14 8.14 7.97 2.45
CA TYR A 14 8.43 7.93 3.87
C TYR A 14 7.69 6.78 4.54
N ARG A 15 8.26 6.25 5.60
CA ARG A 15 7.55 5.50 6.62
C ARG A 15 7.09 6.48 7.70
N VAL A 16 5.84 6.37 8.09
CA VAL A 16 5.33 7.02 9.31
C VAL A 16 5.56 6.05 10.45
N THR A 17 6.40 6.43 11.42
CA THR A 17 6.62 5.58 12.61
C THR A 17 5.37 5.58 13.46
N THR A 18 4.74 4.43 13.58
CA THR A 18 3.55 4.14 14.40
C THR A 18 3.89 3.08 15.44
N GLU A 19 3.08 2.97 16.50
CA GLU A 19 3.26 1.98 17.57
C GLU A 19 2.61 0.63 17.26
N ALA A 20 1.81 0.56 16.17
CA ALA A 20 1.03 -0.63 15.83
C ALA A 20 0.92 -0.81 14.32
N ASP A 21 0.74 -2.06 13.89
CA ASP A 21 0.38 -2.43 12.52
C ASP A 21 -1.03 -1.92 12.15
N PRO A 22 -1.31 -1.77 10.86
CA PRO A 22 -0.40 -1.95 9.73
C PRO A 22 0.63 -0.83 9.60
N ALA A 23 1.73 -1.11 8.90
CA ALA A 23 2.72 -0.11 8.54
C ALA A 23 2.06 1.01 7.71
N VAL A 24 2.43 2.24 8.01
CA VAL A 24 1.90 3.43 7.35
C VAL A 24 2.99 4.07 6.52
N TYR A 25 2.67 4.38 5.27
CA TYR A 25 3.58 5.09 4.37
C TYR A 25 3.00 6.46 3.97
N TYR A 26 3.88 7.38 3.71
CA TYR A 26 3.53 8.69 3.16
C TYR A 26 4.31 8.97 1.90
N ILE A 27 3.61 9.24 0.82
CA ILE A 27 4.20 9.54 -0.49
C ILE A 27 4.03 11.05 -0.72
N ALA A 28 5.12 11.79 -0.68
CA ALA A 28 5.12 13.19 -1.13
C ALA A 28 5.33 13.20 -2.65
N ASP A 29 4.26 13.37 -3.41
CA ASP A 29 4.27 13.38 -4.88
C ASP A 29 4.05 14.80 -5.40
N LYS A 30 4.89 15.24 -6.34
CA LYS A 30 4.84 16.62 -6.87
C LYS A 30 3.57 16.96 -7.64
N ASP A 31 2.89 15.95 -8.19
CA ASP A 31 1.71 16.14 -9.04
C ASP A 31 0.40 15.81 -8.31
N ALA A 32 0.45 14.87 -7.34
CA ALA A 32 -0.71 14.41 -6.57
C ALA A 32 -0.79 15.03 -5.16
N GLY A 33 0.29 15.62 -4.66
CA GLY A 33 0.36 16.02 -3.24
C GLY A 33 0.74 14.87 -2.34
N GLY A 34 0.33 14.92 -1.07
CA GLY A 34 0.60 13.88 -0.08
C GLY A 34 -0.40 12.73 -0.16
N ILE A 35 0.09 11.50 -0.20
CA ILE A 35 -0.75 10.30 -0.17
C ILE A 35 -0.36 9.46 1.04
N LEU A 36 -1.27 9.32 2.00
CA LEU A 36 -1.19 8.31 3.06
C LEU A 36 -1.59 6.95 2.49
N VAL A 37 -0.81 5.93 2.78
CA VAL A 37 -1.15 4.51 2.58
C VAL A 37 -1.30 3.88 3.96
N ASN A 38 -2.49 3.47 4.29
CA ASN A 38 -3.02 3.20 5.63
C ASN A 38 -3.15 4.47 6.50
N GLY A 39 -4.14 4.47 7.39
CA GLY A 39 -4.39 5.56 8.34
C GLY A 39 -3.52 5.41 9.60
N PRO A 40 -2.63 6.36 9.90
CA PRO A 40 -2.01 6.43 11.21
C PRO A 40 -2.99 6.99 12.25
N ALA A 41 -2.74 6.74 13.53
CA ALA A 41 -3.43 7.45 14.58
C ALA A 41 -3.24 8.97 14.38
N TRP A 42 -4.35 9.70 14.31
CA TRP A 42 -4.31 11.13 14.05
C TRP A 42 -3.78 11.90 15.24
N SER A 43 -2.97 12.90 14.95
CA SER A 43 -2.58 13.91 15.91
C SER A 43 -2.16 15.22 15.22
N THR A 44 -2.40 16.35 15.86
CA THR A 44 -1.98 17.66 15.32
C THR A 44 -0.49 17.72 14.96
N PRO A 45 0.45 17.20 15.79
CA PRO A 45 1.86 17.20 15.43
C PRO A 45 2.17 16.35 14.19
N LEU A 46 1.51 15.18 14.04
CA LEU A 46 1.71 14.33 12.88
C LEU A 46 1.18 15.02 11.63
N ALA A 47 -0.04 15.57 11.67
CA ALA A 47 -0.62 16.30 10.55
C ALA A 47 0.26 17.47 10.10
N ALA A 48 0.84 18.22 11.03
CA ALA A 48 1.80 19.28 10.72
C ALA A 48 3.06 18.72 10.04
N THR A 49 3.63 17.64 10.57
CA THR A 49 4.82 17.00 10.00
C THR A 49 4.57 16.50 8.56
N LEU A 50 3.39 15.94 8.28
CA LEU A 50 3.02 15.50 6.93
C LEU A 50 2.89 16.69 5.98
N ARG A 51 2.22 17.79 6.40
CA ARG A 51 2.09 19.00 5.60
C ARG A 51 3.44 19.64 5.25
N ASP A 52 4.42 19.57 6.14
CA ASP A 52 5.78 20.08 5.87
C ASP A 52 6.45 19.30 4.72
N ALA A 53 6.13 18.02 4.55
CA ALA A 53 6.65 17.20 3.46
C ALA A 53 5.82 17.37 2.17
N ALA A 54 4.50 17.33 2.28
CA ALA A 54 3.51 17.64 1.23
C ALA A 54 2.14 17.77 1.90
N GLU A 55 1.20 18.55 1.33
CA GLU A 55 -0.16 18.63 1.84
C GLU A 55 -0.85 17.27 1.70
N PRO A 56 -1.42 16.66 2.78
CA PRO A 56 -2.17 15.42 2.69
C PRO A 56 -3.41 15.59 1.79
N ALA A 57 -3.34 15.04 0.59
CA ALA A 57 -4.43 15.10 -0.39
C ALA A 57 -5.26 13.83 -0.42
N TYR A 58 -4.66 12.69 -0.09
CA TYR A 58 -5.31 11.39 -0.17
C TYR A 58 -4.96 10.50 1.01
N LEU A 59 -5.95 9.70 1.44
CA LEU A 59 -5.79 8.54 2.29
C LEU A 59 -6.23 7.31 1.50
N PHE A 60 -5.28 6.52 1.02
CA PHE A 60 -5.55 5.25 0.36
C PHE A 60 -5.54 4.11 1.38
N LEU A 61 -6.60 3.32 1.38
CA LEU A 61 -6.75 2.14 2.22
C LEU A 61 -6.62 0.87 1.35
N PRO A 62 -5.48 0.16 1.40
CA PRO A 62 -5.29 -1.11 0.71
C PRO A 62 -6.31 -2.17 1.13
N SER A 63 -6.80 -2.07 2.36
CA SER A 63 -7.85 -2.89 2.95
C SER A 63 -8.46 -2.21 4.17
N ARG A 64 -9.51 -2.81 4.74
CA ARG A 64 -10.12 -2.36 6.02
C ARG A 64 -9.16 -2.38 7.21
N PHE A 65 -8.09 -3.17 7.14
CA PHE A 65 -7.11 -3.26 8.25
C PHE A 65 -6.36 -1.94 8.48
N GLY A 66 -6.20 -1.12 7.44
CA GLY A 66 -5.56 0.19 7.51
C GLY A 66 -6.49 1.34 7.89
N ALA A 67 -7.77 1.08 8.14
CA ALA A 67 -8.76 2.11 8.45
C ALA A 67 -8.65 2.56 9.92
N ARG A 68 -7.82 3.57 10.17
CA ARG A 68 -7.67 4.20 11.49
C ARG A 68 -7.88 5.71 11.36
N ASP A 69 -8.66 6.28 12.27
CA ASP A 69 -8.95 7.73 12.37
C ASP A 69 -9.33 8.37 11.01
N VAL A 70 -10.05 7.61 10.18
CA VAL A 70 -10.42 7.99 8.80
C VAL A 70 -11.10 9.37 8.77
N GLU A 71 -12.08 9.62 9.65
CA GLU A 71 -12.80 10.88 9.68
C GLU A 71 -11.92 12.07 10.09
N ALA A 72 -10.91 11.83 10.96
CA ALA A 72 -9.98 12.88 11.33
C ALA A 72 -9.08 13.28 10.14
N TRP A 73 -8.60 12.29 9.36
CA TRP A 73 -7.81 12.56 8.15
C TRP A 73 -8.65 13.22 7.05
N ARG A 74 -9.94 12.87 6.92
CA ARG A 74 -10.87 13.60 6.06
C ARG A 74 -11.05 15.06 6.50
N GLY A 75 -11.11 15.28 7.81
CA GLY A 75 -11.14 16.63 8.39
C GLY A 75 -9.90 17.47 8.09
N GLU A 76 -8.75 16.83 7.87
CA GLU A 76 -7.51 17.49 7.41
C GLU A 76 -7.49 17.76 5.90
N GLY A 77 -8.51 17.32 5.16
CA GLY A 77 -8.65 17.54 3.71
C GLY A 77 -8.23 16.35 2.84
N ALA A 78 -7.87 15.22 3.42
CA ALA A 78 -7.53 14.03 2.65
C ALA A 78 -8.80 13.36 2.08
N GLU A 79 -8.83 13.13 0.76
CA GLU A 79 -9.85 12.31 0.10
C GLU A 79 -9.58 10.82 0.36
N VAL A 80 -10.57 10.11 0.90
CA VAL A 80 -10.43 8.69 1.28
C VAL A 80 -10.76 7.78 0.10
N LEU A 81 -9.79 6.94 -0.25
CA LEU A 81 -9.84 6.03 -1.40
C LEU A 81 -9.78 4.58 -0.93
N ALA A 82 -10.69 3.73 -1.39
CA ALA A 82 -10.65 2.30 -1.16
C ALA A 82 -11.26 1.55 -2.34
N TRP A 83 -10.89 0.29 -2.56
CA TRP A 83 -11.50 -0.52 -3.61
C TRP A 83 -12.97 -0.79 -3.31
N GLU A 84 -13.84 -0.65 -4.31
CA GLU A 84 -15.31 -0.67 -4.15
C GLU A 84 -15.83 -1.84 -3.30
N PRO A 85 -15.41 -3.10 -3.47
CA PRO A 85 -15.85 -4.21 -2.62
C PRO A 85 -15.44 -4.10 -1.14
N GLU A 86 -14.44 -3.28 -0.79
CA GLU A 86 -13.97 -3.11 0.58
C GLU A 86 -14.75 -2.02 1.34
N VAL A 87 -15.39 -1.10 0.62
CA VAL A 87 -16.01 0.11 1.20
C VAL A 87 -16.96 -0.18 2.36
N ALA A 88 -17.80 -1.21 2.22
CA ALA A 88 -18.77 -1.56 3.25
C ALA A 88 -18.16 -2.12 4.55
N ALA A 89 -16.90 -2.56 4.51
CA ALA A 89 -16.18 -3.11 5.65
C ALA A 89 -15.23 -2.10 6.31
N ILE A 90 -15.08 -0.90 5.74
CA ILE A 90 -14.23 0.16 6.28
C ILE A 90 -15.00 0.91 7.37
N GLU A 91 -14.36 1.08 8.52
CA GLU A 91 -14.85 1.96 9.57
C GLU A 91 -14.53 3.42 9.22
N GLY A 92 -15.56 4.19 8.87
CA GLY A 92 -15.48 5.57 8.40
C GLY A 92 -16.01 5.74 6.98
N SER A 93 -15.93 6.97 6.47
CA SER A 93 -16.47 7.31 5.16
C SER A 93 -15.41 7.24 4.08
N VAL A 94 -15.71 6.55 2.99
CA VAL A 94 -14.90 6.53 1.77
C VAL A 94 -15.48 7.53 0.78
N ASP A 95 -14.65 8.49 0.33
CA ASP A 95 -15.09 9.54 -0.59
C ASP A 95 -15.13 9.04 -2.04
N THR A 96 -14.13 8.28 -2.44
CA THR A 96 -14.03 7.72 -3.80
C THR A 96 -13.86 6.20 -3.76
N PRO A 97 -14.94 5.43 -4.00
CA PRO A 97 -14.85 4.02 -4.30
C PRO A 97 -14.05 3.78 -5.58
N LEU A 98 -12.95 3.04 -5.47
CA LEU A 98 -12.07 2.73 -6.60
C LEU A 98 -12.60 1.55 -7.40
N ASN A 99 -12.41 1.60 -8.72
CA ASN A 99 -12.69 0.52 -9.65
C ASN A 99 -11.64 0.50 -10.77
N SER A 100 -11.75 -0.42 -11.71
CA SER A 100 -10.77 -0.60 -12.80
C SER A 100 -10.61 0.61 -13.75
N GLN A 101 -11.52 1.57 -13.68
CA GLN A 101 -11.48 2.77 -14.53
C GLN A 101 -10.83 3.98 -13.82
N VAL A 102 -10.77 3.94 -12.48
CA VAL A 102 -10.22 5.04 -11.68
C VAL A 102 -8.69 5.00 -11.66
N LYS A 103 -8.08 6.13 -11.95
CA LYS A 103 -6.63 6.35 -11.83
C LYS A 103 -6.43 7.66 -11.11
N LEU A 104 -5.53 7.69 -10.13
CA LEU A 104 -5.25 8.94 -9.43
C LEU A 104 -4.53 9.95 -10.34
N THR A 105 -3.53 9.48 -11.06
CA THR A 105 -2.82 10.24 -12.09
C THR A 105 -2.42 9.32 -13.25
N ARG A 106 -1.74 9.85 -14.27
CA ARG A 106 -1.17 9.01 -15.34
C ARG A 106 -0.10 8.05 -14.84
N THR A 107 0.53 8.35 -13.71
CA THR A 107 1.66 7.61 -13.15
C THR A 107 1.34 6.89 -11.84
N ILE A 108 0.12 7.04 -11.33
CA ILE A 108 -0.38 6.40 -10.11
C ILE A 108 -1.70 5.74 -10.44
N ASP A 109 -1.75 4.42 -10.29
CA ASP A 109 -2.96 3.62 -10.44
C ASP A 109 -3.09 2.55 -9.37
N PHE A 110 -4.14 1.76 -9.47
CA PHE A 110 -4.52 0.76 -8.47
C PHE A 110 -4.57 -0.61 -9.12
N LEU A 111 -4.11 -1.62 -8.39
CA LEU A 111 -4.14 -3.02 -8.81
C LEU A 111 -5.09 -3.77 -7.87
N PRO A 112 -6.30 -4.15 -8.33
CA PRO A 112 -7.18 -5.00 -7.53
C PRO A 112 -6.52 -6.36 -7.34
N MET A 113 -6.37 -6.76 -6.09
CA MET A 113 -5.75 -8.03 -5.71
C MET A 113 -6.53 -8.58 -4.51
N SER A 114 -7.81 -8.89 -4.74
CA SER A 114 -8.70 -9.44 -3.72
C SER A 114 -8.23 -10.79 -3.18
N GLY A 115 -8.79 -11.20 -2.07
CA GLY A 115 -8.57 -12.51 -1.48
C GLY A 115 -8.00 -12.46 -0.06
N ARG A 116 -7.15 -11.50 0.32
CA ARG A 116 -6.84 -11.29 1.73
C ARG A 116 -8.05 -10.67 2.44
N THR A 117 -8.66 -9.71 1.77
CA THR A 117 -10.02 -9.22 2.04
C THR A 117 -10.79 -9.18 0.71
N ALA A 118 -12.09 -9.01 0.74
CA ALA A 118 -12.94 -8.97 -0.46
C ALA A 118 -12.49 -7.89 -1.46
N GLY A 119 -11.98 -6.77 -0.96
CA GLY A 119 -11.58 -5.61 -1.76
C GLY A 119 -10.13 -5.18 -1.55
N SER A 120 -9.21 -6.07 -1.14
CA SER A 120 -7.80 -5.69 -1.03
C SER A 120 -7.25 -5.23 -2.39
N CYS A 121 -6.49 -4.13 -2.37
CA CYS A 121 -6.02 -3.43 -3.54
C CYS A 121 -4.65 -2.81 -3.29
N ALA A 122 -3.74 -2.89 -4.26
CA ALA A 122 -2.44 -2.26 -4.18
C ALA A 122 -2.40 -0.91 -4.90
N LEU A 123 -1.60 0.04 -4.40
CA LEU A 123 -1.29 1.28 -5.09
C LEU A 123 0.03 1.13 -5.85
N ARG A 124 0.04 1.51 -7.12
CA ARG A 124 1.23 1.42 -7.98
C ARG A 124 1.71 2.77 -8.46
N LEU A 125 3.01 3.02 -8.28
CA LEU A 125 3.76 4.12 -8.87
C LEU A 125 4.50 3.59 -10.11
N LYS A 126 4.08 4.01 -11.33
CA LYS A 126 4.56 3.42 -12.60
C LYS A 126 5.87 3.95 -13.12
N ASN A 127 6.27 5.17 -12.73
CA ASN A 127 7.51 5.77 -13.22
C ASN A 127 8.73 4.98 -12.72
N LYS A 128 9.66 4.68 -13.62
CA LYS A 128 10.90 3.99 -13.25
C LYS A 128 11.83 4.87 -12.41
N PRO A 129 12.40 4.32 -11.32
CA PRO A 129 12.06 3.03 -10.74
C PRO A 129 10.65 3.03 -10.16
N GLY A 130 9.87 1.97 -10.43
CA GLY A 130 8.48 1.83 -9.97
C GLY A 130 8.39 1.33 -8.53
N ALA A 131 7.26 1.60 -7.88
CA ALA A 131 6.99 1.09 -6.54
C ALA A 131 5.54 0.59 -6.41
N ILE A 132 5.32 -0.43 -5.58
CA ILE A 132 3.99 -0.94 -5.26
C ILE A 132 3.82 -0.98 -3.74
N PHE A 133 2.68 -0.51 -3.26
CA PHE A 133 2.23 -0.66 -1.88
C PHE A 133 1.14 -1.74 -1.86
N PHE A 134 1.53 -2.90 -1.40
CA PHE A 134 0.68 -4.10 -1.43
C PHE A 134 -0.33 -4.16 -0.28
N GLY A 135 -0.12 -3.38 0.79
CA GLY A 135 -0.93 -3.54 1.98
C GLY A 135 -0.78 -4.98 2.54
N PRO A 136 -1.89 -5.65 2.88
CA PRO A 136 -1.86 -7.01 3.46
C PRO A 136 -1.81 -8.13 2.41
N ILE A 137 -1.67 -7.78 1.12
CA ILE A 137 -1.70 -8.76 0.02
C ILE A 137 -0.46 -9.65 0.03
N LEU A 138 0.70 -9.05 0.27
CA LEU A 138 1.98 -9.72 0.46
C LEU A 138 2.54 -9.39 1.85
N GLU A 139 3.39 -10.27 2.36
CA GLU A 139 4.04 -10.14 3.66
C GLU A 139 5.54 -10.42 3.53
N PRO A 140 6.40 -9.89 4.43
CA PRO A 140 7.81 -10.25 4.42
C PRO A 140 8.01 -11.74 4.65
N GLY A 141 8.70 -12.40 3.74
CA GLY A 141 9.14 -13.79 3.89
C GLY A 141 10.34 -13.94 4.82
N ALA A 142 10.85 -15.16 4.94
CA ALA A 142 12.00 -15.46 5.80
C ALA A 142 13.28 -14.72 5.41
N ASP A 143 13.43 -14.35 4.15
CA ASP A 143 14.54 -13.56 3.61
C ASP A 143 14.29 -12.04 3.64
N GLY A 144 13.11 -11.64 4.14
CA GLY A 144 12.65 -10.26 4.26
C GLY A 144 12.01 -9.67 3.00
N TRP A 145 12.04 -10.34 1.85
CA TRP A 145 11.34 -9.90 0.66
C TRP A 145 9.83 -10.19 0.75
N PRO A 146 8.98 -9.33 0.16
CA PRO A 146 7.54 -9.62 0.12
C PRO A 146 7.25 -10.92 -0.63
N THR A 147 6.44 -11.77 -0.02
CA THR A 147 5.98 -13.05 -0.58
C THR A 147 4.50 -13.26 -0.33
N LEU A 148 3.91 -14.24 -0.98
CA LEU A 148 2.53 -14.64 -0.76
C LEU A 148 2.46 -15.61 0.43
N VAL A 149 1.78 -15.19 1.49
CA VAL A 149 1.46 -16.03 2.64
C VAL A 149 -0.05 -16.23 2.68
N LEU A 150 -0.52 -17.47 2.60
CA LEU A 150 -1.95 -17.79 2.70
C LEU A 150 -2.34 -17.96 4.17
N HIS A 151 -3.50 -17.43 4.54
CA HIS A 151 -4.05 -17.49 5.89
C HIS A 151 -5.40 -18.20 5.91
N ASP A 152 -5.73 -18.85 7.03
CA ASP A 152 -7.01 -19.54 7.21
C ASP A 152 -8.23 -18.57 7.18
N ASP A 153 -7.98 -17.28 7.48
CA ASP A 153 -8.97 -16.20 7.47
C ASP A 153 -8.99 -15.38 6.17
N ASP A 154 -8.30 -15.84 5.11
CA ASP A 154 -8.38 -15.22 3.79
C ASP A 154 -9.80 -15.31 3.24
N ASP A 155 -10.27 -14.21 2.66
CA ASP A 155 -11.58 -14.15 1.97
C ASP A 155 -11.62 -15.16 0.81
N SER A 156 -10.52 -15.28 0.05
CA SER A 156 -10.35 -16.25 -1.02
C SER A 156 -8.87 -16.53 -1.33
N SER A 157 -8.39 -17.68 -0.94
CA SER A 157 -7.03 -18.11 -1.27
C SER A 157 -6.81 -18.25 -2.78
N GLU A 158 -7.84 -18.67 -3.53
CA GLU A 158 -7.79 -18.76 -5.00
C GLU A 158 -7.60 -17.38 -5.63
N SER A 159 -8.34 -16.36 -5.17
CA SER A 159 -8.19 -14.99 -5.66
C SER A 159 -6.81 -14.42 -5.33
N ARG A 160 -6.23 -14.76 -4.18
CA ARG A 160 -4.86 -14.38 -3.81
C ARG A 160 -3.83 -14.93 -4.78
N LEU A 161 -3.94 -16.23 -5.12
CA LEU A 161 -3.06 -16.89 -6.09
C LEU A 161 -3.17 -16.23 -7.48
N PHE A 162 -4.39 -16.00 -7.98
CA PHE A 162 -4.60 -15.32 -9.27
C PHE A 162 -4.08 -13.89 -9.27
N GLY A 163 -4.30 -13.14 -8.20
CA GLY A 163 -3.77 -11.77 -8.06
C GLY A 163 -2.24 -11.75 -8.09
N ALA A 164 -1.60 -12.69 -7.39
CA ALA A 164 -0.15 -12.82 -7.36
C ALA A 164 0.44 -13.20 -8.74
N LEU A 165 -0.23 -14.11 -9.49
CA LEU A 165 0.14 -14.43 -10.86
C LEU A 165 0.15 -13.20 -11.77
N GLY A 166 -0.81 -12.29 -11.60
CA GLY A 166 -0.90 -11.06 -12.37
C GLY A 166 0.29 -10.12 -12.18
N LEU A 167 1.10 -10.29 -11.13
CA LEU A 167 2.30 -9.50 -10.90
C LEU A 167 3.44 -9.80 -11.89
N GLN A 168 3.45 -10.96 -12.54
CA GLN A 168 4.50 -11.36 -13.49
C GLN A 168 4.62 -10.36 -14.65
N ASP A 169 3.52 -9.69 -15.02
CA ASP A 169 3.48 -8.68 -16.09
C ASP A 169 3.68 -7.24 -15.57
N VAL A 170 3.93 -7.08 -14.26
CA VAL A 170 4.07 -5.76 -13.63
C VAL A 170 5.52 -5.47 -13.29
N THR A 171 6.04 -4.36 -13.82
CA THR A 171 7.43 -3.92 -13.52
C THR A 171 7.44 -2.95 -12.35
N PHE A 172 8.28 -3.24 -11.33
CA PHE A 172 8.56 -2.39 -10.18
C PHE A 172 9.92 -2.74 -9.57
N ASP A 173 10.52 -1.78 -8.86
CA ASP A 173 11.80 -1.94 -8.16
C ASP A 173 11.64 -1.93 -6.64
N TYR A 174 10.54 -1.35 -6.14
CA TYR A 174 10.25 -1.24 -4.70
C TYR A 174 8.89 -1.84 -4.38
N ALA A 175 8.80 -2.52 -3.23
CA ALA A 175 7.58 -3.17 -2.76
C ALA A 175 7.41 -2.95 -1.25
N PHE A 176 6.25 -2.44 -0.85
CA PHE A 176 5.92 -2.12 0.53
C PHE A 176 4.69 -2.90 0.98
N THR A 177 4.74 -3.45 2.19
CA THR A 177 3.69 -4.28 2.78
C THR A 177 3.19 -3.69 4.10
N ASP A 178 2.09 -4.20 4.62
CA ASP A 178 1.54 -3.76 5.91
C ASP A 178 2.42 -4.15 7.11
N THR A 179 3.30 -5.12 6.94
CA THR A 179 4.28 -5.50 7.95
C THR A 179 5.65 -4.91 7.60
N PHE A 180 6.24 -4.18 8.52
CA PHE A 180 7.55 -3.56 8.31
C PHE A 180 8.41 -3.61 9.58
N ASP A 181 9.52 -4.34 9.51
CA ASP A 181 10.59 -4.34 10.50
C ASP A 181 11.84 -3.70 9.88
N PRO A 182 12.35 -2.58 10.42
CA PRO A 182 13.54 -1.91 9.87
C PRO A 182 14.78 -2.79 9.79
N ALA A 183 14.87 -3.82 10.63
CA ALA A 183 16.05 -4.71 10.68
C ALA A 183 16.01 -5.83 9.62
N THR A 184 14.81 -6.25 9.21
CA THR A 184 14.65 -7.46 8.40
C THR A 184 13.89 -7.25 7.09
N THR A 185 12.97 -6.28 7.03
CA THR A 185 12.15 -6.05 5.83
C THR A 185 12.97 -5.49 4.68
N ARG A 186 12.89 -6.15 3.53
CA ARG A 186 13.47 -5.70 2.27
C ARG A 186 12.37 -5.15 1.37
N TYR A 187 12.58 -3.97 0.83
CA TYR A 187 11.58 -3.30 -0.03
C TYR A 187 12.15 -2.80 -1.37
N GLY A 188 13.44 -2.95 -1.63
CA GLY A 188 14.09 -2.59 -2.91
C GLY A 188 15.44 -1.91 -2.75
N PRO A 189 16.15 -1.63 -3.87
CA PRO A 189 15.77 -2.00 -5.26
C PRO A 189 15.87 -3.51 -5.55
N GLY A 190 15.15 -3.96 -6.60
CA GLY A 190 15.15 -5.36 -7.02
C GLY A 190 13.95 -6.16 -6.48
N ALA A 191 13.02 -5.52 -5.77
CA ALA A 191 11.85 -6.17 -5.21
C ALA A 191 11.00 -6.91 -6.26
N GLY A 192 10.86 -6.36 -7.48
CA GLY A 192 10.07 -7.01 -8.53
C GLY A 192 10.58 -8.41 -8.90
N ALA A 193 11.90 -8.57 -9.01
CA ALA A 193 12.49 -9.89 -9.30
C ALA A 193 12.32 -10.85 -8.11
N ALA A 194 12.52 -10.36 -6.88
CA ALA A 194 12.38 -11.16 -5.67
C ALA A 194 10.94 -11.63 -5.45
N VAL A 195 9.96 -10.73 -5.59
CA VAL A 195 8.53 -11.04 -5.48
C VAL A 195 8.11 -12.06 -6.53
N ASN A 196 8.51 -11.88 -7.80
CA ASN A 196 8.16 -12.82 -8.86
C ASN A 196 8.75 -14.21 -8.62
N ALA A 197 9.98 -14.30 -8.10
CA ALA A 197 10.60 -15.58 -7.75
C ALA A 197 9.86 -16.24 -6.56
N ALA A 198 9.54 -15.48 -5.51
CA ALA A 198 8.83 -16.00 -4.34
C ALA A 198 7.40 -16.46 -4.69
N VAL A 199 6.67 -15.69 -5.50
CA VAL A 199 5.33 -16.07 -5.99
C VAL A 199 5.42 -17.31 -6.86
N GLY A 200 6.42 -17.42 -7.75
CA GLY A 200 6.67 -18.60 -8.57
C GLY A 200 6.84 -19.86 -7.73
N ALA A 201 7.67 -19.81 -6.68
CA ALA A 201 7.90 -20.94 -5.78
C ALA A 201 6.61 -21.42 -5.08
N VAL A 202 5.78 -20.48 -4.57
CA VAL A 202 4.49 -20.83 -3.96
C VAL A 202 3.55 -21.51 -4.95
N LEU A 203 3.55 -21.11 -6.22
CA LEU A 203 2.69 -21.66 -7.25
C LEU A 203 3.16 -23.03 -7.73
N GLU A 204 4.46 -23.32 -7.66
CA GLU A 204 5.06 -24.61 -8.00
C GLU A 204 4.93 -25.64 -6.85
N GLY A 205 4.54 -25.20 -5.66
CA GLY A 205 4.31 -26.05 -4.48
C GLY A 205 5.60 -26.44 -3.76
N ASP A 206 6.65 -25.65 -3.90
CA ASP A 206 7.93 -25.79 -3.21
C ASP A 206 7.94 -25.08 -1.84
#